data_d6151f76f9d483eed7f35366b142f588
#
_entry.id   d6151f76f9d483eed7f35366b142f588
#
_cell.length_a   1.000
_cell.length_b   1.000
_cell.length_c   1.000
_cell.angle_alpha   90.00
_cell.angle_beta   90.00
_cell.angle_gamma   90.00
#
_symmetry.space_group_name_H-M   'P 1'
#
loop_
_entity.id
_entity.type
_entity.pdbx_description
1 polymer ?
#
loop_
_entity_poly.entity_id
_entity_poly.type
_entity_poly.pdbx_seq_one_letter_code
_entity_poly.pdbx_strand_id
1 'polypeptide(L)' 'MANMAYCRFENTEQDLWDCYQNMDDEDLSESEKKARRRIIKICVEIADEYGYELEEE' A
#
# COMPACT_ATOMS: atom_id res chain seq x y z
N MET A 1 -13.28 -3.83 -14.10
CA MET A 1 -12.95 -4.13 -13.65
C MET A 1 -13.06 -5.22 -13.03
N ALA A 2 -13.71 -5.70 -12.99
CA ALA A 2 -13.88 -6.72 -12.33
C ALA A 2 -12.94 -7.77 -12.33
N ASN A 3 -12.30 -7.96 -13.31
CA ASN A 3 -11.41 -9.01 -13.40
C ASN A 3 -10.19 -8.80 -12.67
N MET A 4 -10.14 -7.89 -11.82
CA MET A 4 -8.97 -7.61 -11.05
C MET A 4 -8.62 -8.72 -10.11
N ALA A 5 -9.44 -9.71 -9.95
CA ALA A 5 -9.15 -10.76 -9.00
C ALA A 5 -7.86 -11.51 -9.34
N TYR A 6 -7.53 -11.66 -10.58
CA TYR A 6 -6.33 -12.34 -10.93
C TYR A 6 -5.12 -11.52 -10.69
N CYS A 7 -5.20 -10.19 -10.89
CA CYS A 7 -4.06 -9.32 -10.82
C CYS A 7 -4.11 -8.41 -9.61
N ARG A 8 -4.84 -8.84 -8.61
CA ARG A 8 -5.08 -7.99 -7.43
C ARG A 8 -3.75 -7.52 -6.83
N PHE A 9 -2.85 -8.44 -6.63
CA PHE A 9 -1.60 -8.07 -5.97
C PHE A 9 -0.70 -7.26 -6.89
N GLU A 10 -0.68 -7.57 -8.16
CA GLU A 10 0.14 -6.81 -9.09
C GLU A 10 -0.36 -5.39 -9.24
N ASN A 11 -1.67 -5.23 -9.32
CA ASN A 11 -2.24 -3.89 -9.46
C ASN A 11 -2.01 -3.09 -8.19
N THR A 12 -2.21 -3.71 -7.05
CA THR A 12 -2.05 -3.03 -5.79
C THR A 12 -0.59 -2.66 -5.57
N GLU A 13 0.31 -3.54 -5.99
CA GLU A 13 1.72 -3.27 -5.83
C GLU A 13 2.12 -2.00 -6.56
N GLN A 14 1.65 -1.84 -7.79
CA GLN A 14 1.99 -0.68 -8.58
C GLN A 14 1.42 0.59 -7.97
N ASP A 15 0.17 0.51 -7.52
CA ASP A 15 -0.46 1.64 -6.88
C ASP A 15 0.23 1.99 -5.58
N LEU A 16 0.61 0.99 -4.83
CA LEU A 16 1.27 1.21 -3.56
C LEU A 16 2.64 1.82 -3.76
N TRP A 17 3.35 1.38 -4.80
CA TRP A 17 4.65 1.93 -5.12
C TRP A 17 4.53 3.41 -5.45
N ASP A 18 3.50 3.77 -6.20
CA ASP A 18 3.27 5.15 -6.53
C ASP A 18 2.98 5.96 -5.26
N CYS A 19 2.20 5.40 -4.36
CA CYS A 19 1.92 6.05 -3.09
C CYS A 19 3.20 6.24 -2.29
N TYR A 20 4.05 5.24 -2.31
CA TYR A 20 5.30 5.30 -1.56
C TYR A 20 6.16 6.45 -2.04
N GLN A 21 6.20 6.67 -3.35
CA GLN A 21 7.02 7.72 -3.89
C GLN A 21 6.47 9.10 -3.59
N ASN A 22 5.21 9.19 -3.20
CA ASN A 22 4.57 10.44 -2.88
C ASN A 22 4.19 10.56 -1.41
N MET A 23 4.80 9.74 -0.57
CA MET A 23 4.44 9.74 0.85
C MET A 23 4.70 11.07 1.54
N ASP A 24 5.71 11.78 1.09
CA ASP A 24 6.04 13.04 1.74
C ASP A 24 5.44 14.24 1.03
N ASP A 25 4.48 14.03 0.18
CA ASP A 25 3.80 15.13 -0.50
C ASP A 25 3.07 15.96 0.53
N GLU A 26 3.26 17.27 0.51
CA GLU A 26 2.66 18.14 1.49
C GLU A 26 1.38 18.80 1.01
N ASP A 27 1.04 18.60 -0.25
CA ASP A 27 -0.13 19.23 -0.81
C ASP A 27 -1.35 18.34 -0.80
N LEU A 28 -1.42 17.41 0.11
CA LEU A 28 -2.53 16.48 0.15
C LEU A 28 -3.75 17.08 0.81
N SER A 29 -4.92 16.72 0.31
CA SER A 29 -6.15 17.13 0.95
C SER A 29 -6.30 16.36 2.25
N GLU A 30 -7.28 16.75 3.05
CA GLU A 30 -7.51 16.07 4.32
C GLU A 30 -7.87 14.61 4.11
N SER A 31 -8.69 14.33 3.10
CA SER A 31 -9.08 12.96 2.89
C SER A 31 -7.88 12.14 2.40
N GLU A 32 -6.99 12.73 1.63
CA GLU A 32 -5.80 12.04 1.19
C GLU A 32 -4.85 11.77 2.34
N LYS A 33 -4.74 12.70 3.26
CA LYS A 33 -3.91 12.48 4.44
C LYS A 33 -4.43 11.35 5.28
N LYS A 34 -5.73 11.26 5.43
CA LYS A 34 -6.32 10.17 6.20
C LYS A 34 -6.12 8.85 5.50
N ALA A 35 -6.25 8.83 4.18
CA ALA A 35 -6.04 7.62 3.42
C ALA A 35 -4.59 7.16 3.54
N ARG A 36 -3.65 8.09 3.52
CA ARG A 36 -2.25 7.77 3.66
C ARG A 36 -2.00 7.08 5.01
N ARG A 37 -2.60 7.59 6.07
CA ARG A 37 -2.44 6.97 7.37
C ARG A 37 -2.98 5.57 7.40
N ARG A 38 -4.12 5.35 6.75
CA ARG A 38 -4.69 4.02 6.71
C ARG A 38 -3.81 3.07 5.93
N ILE A 39 -3.20 3.55 4.86
CA ILE A 39 -2.29 2.72 4.08
C ILE A 39 -1.10 2.32 4.94
N ILE A 40 -0.54 3.28 5.67
CA ILE A 40 0.59 2.99 6.53
C ILE A 40 0.21 1.93 7.56
N LYS A 41 -0.97 2.08 8.15
CA LYS A 41 -1.42 1.15 9.17
C LYS A 41 -1.59 -0.25 8.58
N ILE A 42 -2.18 -0.35 7.41
CA ILE A 42 -2.38 -1.63 6.76
C ILE A 42 -1.02 -2.26 6.45
N CYS A 43 -0.08 -1.48 5.98
CA CYS A 43 1.24 -2.00 5.65
C CYS A 43 1.94 -2.53 6.89
N VAL A 44 1.79 -1.84 8.00
CA VAL A 44 2.40 -2.31 9.24
C VAL A 44 1.79 -3.64 9.65
N GLU A 45 0.48 -3.77 9.52
CA GLU A 45 -0.19 -5.01 9.90
C GLU A 45 0.21 -6.14 8.99
N ILE A 46 0.34 -5.87 7.70
CA ILE A 46 0.76 -6.91 6.77
C ILE A 46 2.18 -7.34 7.08
N ALA A 47 3.05 -6.39 7.31
CA ALA A 47 4.45 -6.72 7.60
C ALA A 47 4.56 -7.51 8.88
N ASP A 48 3.70 -7.21 9.84
CA ASP A 48 3.73 -7.90 11.12
C ASP A 48 3.28 -9.35 10.97
N GLU A 49 2.29 -9.59 10.12
CA GLU A 49 1.75 -10.93 9.96
C GLU A 49 2.45 -11.76 8.91
N TYR A 50 2.92 -11.13 7.86
CA TYR A 50 3.48 -11.87 6.73
C TYR A 50 4.92 -11.51 6.40
N GLY A 51 5.53 -10.69 7.21
CA GLY A 51 6.90 -10.28 6.93
C GLY A 51 7.87 -11.44 6.88
N TYR A 52 7.51 -12.55 7.53
CA TYR A 52 8.39 -13.72 7.55
C TYR A 52 8.63 -14.26 6.14
N GLU A 53 7.72 -13.97 5.20
CA GLU A 53 7.89 -14.46 3.84
C GLU A 53 9.12 -13.87 3.18
N LEU A 54 9.49 -12.67 3.58
CA LEU A 54 10.65 -12.04 3.00
C LEU A 54 11.95 -12.68 3.44
N GLU A 55 11.92 -13.30 4.59
CA GLU A 55 13.14 -13.90 5.12
C GLU A 55 13.51 -15.14 4.38
N GLU A 56 12.61 -15.68 3.61
CA GLU A 56 12.89 -16.90 2.89
C GLU A 56 13.49 -16.64 1.55
N GLU A 57 13.61 -15.41 1.16
CA GLU A 57 14.25 -15.08 -0.07
C GLU A 57 15.69 -14.79 0.17
#